data_aa488531f50fef6ecca018e39fadac6c
#
_entry.id   aa488531f50fef6ecca018e39fadac6c
#
_cell.length_a   1.000
_cell.length_b   1.000
_cell.length_c   1.000
_cell.angle_alpha   90.00
_cell.angle_beta   90.00
_cell.angle_gamma   90.00
#
_symmetry.space_group_name_H-M   'P 1'
#
loop_
_entity.id
_entity.type
_entity.pdbx_description
1 polymer ?
#
loop_
_entity_poly.entity_id
_entity_poly.type
_entity_poly.pdbx_seq_one_letter_code
_entity_poly.pdbx_strand_id
1 'polypeptide(L)'
;LAACALVSVALYNGYPTVFSDTGGYLLTGKFFIALRPFRAPGYAIFTRLTSMGISAWFTIVVQAAMVVYVLYETCDYLIEGDRKFGDVYFLAAVCVLTGLTSLPWLVSLLMPDVFAGLLFLSAFLLAFAEELKPIQRVTLAAIFAISVAAHASLLPIAGLFVVVAVVLRLRQTNRTARAFPSTRSVLTWLLVPILAAGIFSSALNRQMGLGFRLSPSRNAFLLARLFGDGLAADFLRANCPNEDFISCAHLSDLPQTQEEFLFHQPSSLYAELKGHEDEMEEIVSGTIRAYPARFIASSARETLLQLASLRTGDEIRSYGAREWNSNVIPLVFPGDFQAFLNGREYRGRLTPLADVAAALDAPVFWLSGVICLLLARTGGFGRINLFFYSALAYLVINAAVCATFAGVYDRYQERVAWILPLCLTAYVYCLARDWKRSEVMAEIEELEAPVD
;
A
#
# COMPACT_ATOMS: atom_id res chain seq x y z
N LEU A 1 -7.74 11.19 -19.94
CA LEU A 1 -7.41 12.31 -19.06
C LEU A 1 -7.00 11.82 -17.66
N ALA A 2 -7.85 11.09 -16.93
CA ALA A 2 -7.54 10.62 -15.56
C ALA A 2 -6.23 9.84 -15.47
N ALA A 3 -5.97 8.88 -16.36
CA ALA A 3 -4.71 8.14 -16.39
C ALA A 3 -3.50 9.06 -16.65
N CYS A 4 -3.63 10.05 -17.54
CA CYS A 4 -2.56 11.02 -17.78
C CYS A 4 -2.27 11.89 -16.55
N ALA A 5 -3.31 12.29 -15.81
CA ALA A 5 -3.16 13.01 -14.55
C ALA A 5 -2.40 12.17 -13.52
N LEU A 6 -2.76 10.89 -13.37
CA LEU A 6 -2.13 9.98 -12.41
C LEU A 6 -0.67 9.63 -12.74
N VAL A 7 -0.26 9.64 -14.02
CA VAL A 7 1.15 9.44 -14.40
C VAL A 7 1.91 10.75 -14.60
N SER A 8 1.36 11.89 -14.17
CA SER A 8 1.93 13.22 -14.37
C SER A 8 3.36 13.37 -13.84
N VAL A 9 3.69 12.72 -12.71
CA VAL A 9 5.04 12.73 -12.14
C VAL A 9 6.03 12.03 -13.08
N ALA A 10 5.70 10.86 -13.65
CA ALA A 10 6.56 10.19 -14.61
C ALA A 10 6.70 10.99 -15.91
N LEU A 11 5.61 11.63 -16.38
CA LEU A 11 5.65 12.51 -17.56
C LEU A 11 6.55 13.73 -17.31
N TYR A 12 6.44 14.36 -16.13
CA TYR A 12 7.30 15.47 -15.74
C TYR A 12 8.75 15.02 -15.54
N ASN A 13 8.95 13.84 -14.96
CA ASN A 13 10.28 13.24 -14.80
C ASN A 13 10.94 12.94 -16.15
N GLY A 14 10.17 12.55 -17.16
CA GLY A 14 10.62 12.04 -18.46
C GLY A 14 10.86 10.54 -18.50
N TYR A 15 10.67 9.85 -17.37
CA TYR A 15 10.74 8.40 -17.20
C TYR A 15 9.98 7.99 -15.95
N PRO A 16 9.46 6.74 -15.82
CA PRO A 16 8.94 6.22 -14.57
C PRO A 16 9.92 6.38 -13.43
N THR A 17 9.45 6.79 -12.25
CA THR A 17 10.33 6.93 -11.08
C THR A 17 10.74 5.56 -10.52
N VAL A 18 11.90 5.49 -9.88
CA VAL A 18 12.48 4.26 -9.38
C VAL A 18 12.87 4.39 -7.92
N PHE A 19 12.88 3.26 -7.21
CA PHE A 19 13.37 3.13 -5.85
C PHE A 19 14.57 2.16 -5.81
N SER A 20 15.31 2.10 -4.72
CA SER A 20 16.42 1.15 -4.55
C SER A 20 15.99 -0.30 -4.79
N ASP A 21 14.74 -0.63 -4.53
CA ASP A 21 14.19 -1.97 -4.69
C ASP A 21 13.75 -2.30 -6.12
N THR A 22 13.51 -1.28 -6.95
CA THR A 22 13.01 -1.45 -8.33
C THR A 22 13.86 -2.41 -9.13
N GLY A 23 15.19 -2.23 -9.11
CA GLY A 23 16.11 -3.10 -9.84
C GLY A 23 15.99 -4.58 -9.43
N GLY A 24 15.74 -4.84 -8.15
CA GLY A 24 15.52 -6.20 -7.65
C GLY A 24 14.27 -6.85 -8.25
N TYR A 25 13.16 -6.14 -8.33
CA TYR A 25 11.94 -6.64 -8.98
C TYR A 25 12.13 -6.87 -10.47
N LEU A 26 12.78 -5.92 -11.16
CA LEU A 26 13.02 -6.02 -12.60
C LEU A 26 13.91 -7.21 -12.97
N LEU A 27 14.99 -7.42 -12.23
CA LEU A 27 15.89 -8.56 -12.46
C LEU A 27 15.21 -9.89 -12.14
N THR A 28 14.48 -9.97 -11.03
CA THR A 28 13.70 -11.17 -10.69
C THR A 28 12.68 -11.48 -11.79
N GLY A 29 11.96 -10.48 -12.30
CA GLY A 29 11.01 -10.67 -13.40
C GLY A 29 11.66 -11.11 -14.70
N LYS A 30 12.85 -10.57 -15.04
CA LYS A 30 13.56 -10.91 -16.27
C LYS A 30 14.18 -12.30 -16.25
N PHE A 31 14.92 -12.61 -15.19
CA PHE A 31 15.75 -13.82 -15.13
C PHE A 31 15.11 -14.96 -14.34
N PHE A 32 13.99 -14.69 -13.68
CA PHE A 32 13.28 -15.68 -12.85
C PHE A 32 14.14 -16.26 -11.73
N ILE A 33 15.04 -15.44 -11.17
CA ILE A 33 15.95 -15.82 -10.08
C ILE A 33 15.75 -14.90 -8.88
N ALA A 34 15.89 -15.46 -7.69
CA ALA A 34 15.86 -14.70 -6.44
C ALA A 34 17.21 -14.05 -6.16
N LEU A 35 17.55 -13.00 -6.87
CA LEU A 35 18.78 -12.22 -6.60
C LEU A 35 18.79 -11.59 -5.21
N ARG A 36 17.62 -11.24 -4.71
CA ARG A 36 17.39 -10.76 -3.35
C ARG A 36 16.11 -11.38 -2.81
N PRO A 37 16.18 -12.31 -1.86
CA PRO A 37 15.01 -13.03 -1.32
C PRO A 37 14.01 -12.13 -0.56
N PHE A 38 14.33 -10.86 -0.38
CA PHE A 38 13.49 -9.89 0.30
C PHE A 38 12.26 -9.43 -0.48
N ARG A 39 12.15 -9.73 -1.77
CA ARG A 39 11.13 -9.17 -2.64
C ARG A 39 10.04 -10.20 -2.94
N ALA A 40 8.79 -9.79 -2.77
CA ALA A 40 7.67 -10.62 -3.20
C ALA A 40 7.72 -10.84 -4.73
N PRO A 41 7.65 -12.09 -5.22
CA PRO A 41 7.79 -12.37 -6.64
C PRO A 41 6.60 -11.89 -7.47
N GLY A 42 5.44 -11.66 -6.84
CA GLY A 42 4.22 -11.24 -7.55
C GLY A 42 4.38 -9.96 -8.35
N TYR A 43 5.00 -8.91 -7.76
CA TYR A 43 5.24 -7.66 -8.49
C TYR A 43 6.31 -7.83 -9.58
N ALA A 44 7.31 -8.68 -9.38
CA ALA A 44 8.32 -8.98 -10.41
C ALA A 44 7.67 -9.63 -11.64
N ILE A 45 6.74 -10.56 -11.45
CA ILE A 45 5.96 -11.16 -12.55
C ILE A 45 5.01 -10.13 -13.18
N PHE A 46 4.34 -9.30 -12.36
CA PHE A 46 3.50 -8.21 -12.86
C PHE A 46 4.29 -7.30 -13.79
N THR A 47 5.46 -6.80 -13.37
CA THR A 47 6.31 -5.94 -14.22
C THR A 47 6.76 -6.66 -15.48
N ARG A 48 7.12 -7.94 -15.41
CA ARG A 48 7.52 -8.74 -16.57
C ARG A 48 6.41 -8.84 -17.60
N LEU A 49 5.19 -9.15 -17.16
CA LEU A 49 4.03 -9.33 -18.04
C LEU A 49 3.58 -8.00 -18.65
N THR A 50 3.50 -6.95 -17.85
CA THR A 50 2.98 -5.65 -18.30
C THR A 50 3.98 -4.90 -19.17
N SER A 51 5.27 -4.92 -18.84
CA SER A 51 6.31 -4.28 -19.64
C SER A 51 6.61 -5.01 -20.95
N MET A 52 6.20 -6.29 -21.06
CA MET A 52 6.54 -7.20 -22.16
C MET A 52 8.06 -7.30 -22.43
N GLY A 53 8.90 -6.85 -21.48
CA GLY A 53 10.35 -6.72 -21.64
C GLY A 53 10.79 -5.61 -22.62
N ILE A 54 9.88 -4.72 -23.02
CA ILE A 54 10.11 -3.65 -23.99
C ILE A 54 10.39 -2.33 -23.27
N SER A 55 9.46 -1.88 -22.38
CA SER A 55 9.57 -0.60 -21.70
C SER A 55 8.85 -0.58 -20.36
N ALA A 56 9.45 0.11 -19.38
CA ALA A 56 8.87 0.37 -18.09
C ALA A 56 7.56 1.18 -18.14
N TRP A 57 7.37 2.00 -19.18
CA TRP A 57 6.17 2.80 -19.38
C TRP A 57 4.90 1.97 -19.45
N PHE A 58 4.95 0.80 -20.08
CA PHE A 58 3.77 -0.08 -20.13
C PHE A 58 3.32 -0.52 -18.73
N THR A 59 4.27 -0.75 -17.82
CA THR A 59 3.94 -1.12 -16.44
C THR A 59 3.16 -0.03 -15.73
N ILE A 60 3.62 1.23 -15.77
CA ILE A 60 2.91 2.32 -15.09
C ILE A 60 1.60 2.71 -15.79
N VAL A 61 1.49 2.52 -17.09
CA VAL A 61 0.21 2.69 -17.81
C VAL A 61 -0.82 1.67 -17.33
N VAL A 62 -0.42 0.41 -17.15
CA VAL A 62 -1.31 -0.62 -16.59
C VAL A 62 -1.65 -0.31 -15.13
N GLN A 63 -0.68 0.12 -14.30
CA GLN A 63 -0.94 0.59 -12.93
C GLN A 63 -1.98 1.71 -12.93
N ALA A 64 -1.79 2.74 -13.77
CA ALA A 64 -2.72 3.85 -13.90
C ALA A 64 -4.12 3.38 -14.34
N ALA A 65 -4.21 2.46 -15.30
CA ALA A 65 -5.49 1.92 -15.76
C ALA A 65 -6.23 1.18 -14.63
N MET A 66 -5.51 0.38 -13.83
CA MET A 66 -6.08 -0.30 -12.66
C MET A 66 -6.57 0.70 -11.61
N VAL A 67 -5.79 1.74 -11.32
CA VAL A 67 -6.19 2.80 -10.37
C VAL A 67 -7.41 3.56 -10.88
N VAL A 68 -7.41 3.98 -12.14
CA VAL A 68 -8.56 4.67 -12.76
C VAL A 68 -9.84 3.82 -12.67
N TYR A 69 -9.74 2.53 -13.00
CA TYR A 69 -10.89 1.63 -12.94
C TYR A 69 -11.44 1.51 -11.53
N VAL A 70 -10.58 1.21 -10.55
CA VAL A 70 -11.04 0.99 -9.16
C VAL A 70 -11.51 2.31 -8.51
N LEU A 71 -10.87 3.44 -8.83
CA LEU A 71 -11.34 4.76 -8.38
C LEU A 71 -12.71 5.09 -8.96
N TYR A 72 -12.93 4.81 -10.27
CA TYR A 72 -14.21 5.06 -10.91
C TYR A 72 -15.34 4.27 -10.25
N GLU A 73 -15.14 2.96 -10.05
CA GLU A 73 -16.12 2.09 -9.37
C GLU A 73 -16.36 2.54 -7.90
N THR A 74 -15.30 3.04 -7.22
CA THR A 74 -15.43 3.55 -5.86
C THR A 74 -16.23 4.86 -5.83
N CYS A 75 -15.94 5.78 -6.74
CA CYS A 75 -16.67 7.04 -6.86
C CYS A 75 -18.15 6.79 -7.18
N ASP A 76 -18.46 5.90 -8.11
CA ASP A 76 -19.84 5.52 -8.47
C ASP A 76 -20.58 4.93 -7.25
N TYR A 77 -19.92 4.06 -6.47
CA TYR A 77 -20.48 3.52 -5.24
C TYR A 77 -20.77 4.60 -4.20
N LEU A 78 -19.87 5.57 -4.00
CA LEU A 78 -19.98 6.57 -2.93
C LEU A 78 -21.09 7.57 -3.16
N ILE A 79 -21.43 7.91 -4.42
CA ILE A 79 -22.41 8.96 -4.76
C ILE A 79 -23.79 8.43 -5.17
N GLU A 80 -24.05 7.13 -5.05
CA GLU A 80 -25.36 6.51 -5.36
C GLU A 80 -25.85 6.72 -6.79
N GLY A 81 -25.02 6.42 -7.81
CA GLY A 81 -25.50 6.03 -9.13
C GLY A 81 -26.14 7.07 -10.03
N ASP A 82 -26.03 8.38 -9.76
CA ASP A 82 -26.35 9.37 -10.77
C ASP A 82 -25.18 9.51 -11.76
N ARG A 83 -25.19 8.73 -12.83
CA ARG A 83 -24.11 8.63 -13.79
C ARG A 83 -23.64 9.98 -14.38
N LYS A 84 -24.56 10.94 -14.61
CA LYS A 84 -24.17 12.25 -15.15
C LYS A 84 -23.33 13.05 -14.16
N PHE A 85 -23.64 12.96 -12.88
CA PHE A 85 -22.86 13.60 -11.82
C PHE A 85 -21.65 12.75 -11.40
N GLY A 86 -21.71 11.42 -11.60
CA GLY A 86 -20.62 10.50 -11.31
C GLY A 86 -19.34 10.80 -12.06
N ASP A 87 -19.41 11.07 -13.36
CA ASP A 87 -18.26 11.37 -14.18
C ASP A 87 -17.60 12.70 -13.75
N VAL A 88 -18.40 13.72 -13.42
CA VAL A 88 -17.90 15.02 -12.95
C VAL A 88 -17.23 14.87 -11.60
N TYR A 89 -17.85 14.15 -10.67
CA TYR A 89 -17.27 13.87 -9.36
C TYR A 89 -15.97 13.09 -9.48
N PHE A 90 -15.95 12.02 -10.28
CA PHE A 90 -14.75 11.23 -10.51
C PHE A 90 -13.58 12.08 -11.02
N LEU A 91 -13.82 12.94 -12.03
CA LEU A 91 -12.78 13.83 -12.55
C LEU A 91 -12.31 14.85 -11.49
N ALA A 92 -13.23 15.42 -10.72
CA ALA A 92 -12.89 16.33 -9.63
C ALA A 92 -12.05 15.62 -8.54
N ALA A 93 -12.44 14.41 -8.15
CA ALA A 93 -11.69 13.59 -7.19
C ALA A 93 -10.28 13.28 -7.73
N VAL A 94 -10.15 12.86 -8.99
CA VAL A 94 -8.82 12.64 -9.62
C VAL A 94 -7.98 13.90 -9.61
N CYS A 95 -8.55 15.08 -9.93
CA CYS A 95 -7.81 16.35 -9.88
C CYS A 95 -7.30 16.67 -8.46
N VAL A 96 -8.15 16.52 -7.44
CA VAL A 96 -7.77 16.74 -6.03
C VAL A 96 -6.68 15.76 -5.61
N LEU A 97 -6.85 14.46 -5.89
CA LEU A 97 -5.88 13.44 -5.53
C LEU A 97 -4.54 13.64 -6.24
N THR A 98 -4.56 14.04 -7.52
CA THR A 98 -3.34 14.32 -8.28
C THR A 98 -2.61 15.56 -7.76
N GLY A 99 -3.33 16.61 -7.35
CA GLY A 99 -2.73 17.87 -6.93
C GLY A 99 -2.29 17.92 -5.48
N LEU A 100 -2.93 17.14 -4.60
CA LEU A 100 -2.79 17.30 -3.14
C LEU A 100 -2.32 16.02 -2.41
N THR A 101 -2.06 14.92 -3.10
CA THR A 101 -1.70 13.66 -2.45
C THR A 101 -0.55 12.94 -3.14
N SER A 102 -0.03 11.91 -2.48
CA SER A 102 1.01 11.01 -3.00
C SER A 102 0.58 10.14 -4.20
N LEU A 103 -0.70 10.08 -4.53
CA LEU A 103 -1.21 9.11 -5.52
C LEU A 103 -0.50 9.17 -6.89
N PRO A 104 -0.24 10.35 -7.52
CA PRO A 104 0.48 10.38 -8.80
C PRO A 104 1.94 9.95 -8.68
N TRP A 105 2.57 10.13 -7.53
CA TRP A 105 3.91 9.61 -7.23
C TRP A 105 3.90 8.08 -7.19
N LEU A 106 2.97 7.49 -6.45
CA LEU A 106 2.80 6.03 -6.33
C LEU A 106 2.49 5.36 -7.67
N VAL A 107 1.63 5.98 -8.49
CA VAL A 107 1.29 5.46 -9.83
C VAL A 107 2.47 5.56 -10.79
N SER A 108 3.30 6.59 -10.67
CA SER A 108 4.49 6.82 -11.49
C SER A 108 5.69 5.97 -11.09
N LEU A 109 5.65 5.35 -9.93
CA LEU A 109 6.75 4.61 -9.33
C LEU A 109 6.73 3.14 -9.76
N LEU A 110 7.86 2.61 -10.19
CA LEU A 110 8.06 1.19 -10.50
C LEU A 110 8.24 0.36 -9.21
N MET A 111 7.20 0.37 -8.37
CA MET A 111 7.15 -0.31 -7.08
C MET A 111 5.73 -0.82 -6.78
N PRO A 112 5.60 -1.81 -5.89
CA PRO A 112 4.29 -2.38 -5.54
C PRO A 112 3.44 -1.50 -4.63
N ASP A 113 3.88 -0.31 -4.25
CA ASP A 113 3.26 0.51 -3.21
C ASP A 113 1.83 0.96 -3.57
N VAL A 114 1.55 1.26 -4.83
CA VAL A 114 0.20 1.60 -5.32
C VAL A 114 -0.82 0.49 -5.07
N PHE A 115 -0.37 -0.76 -5.00
CA PHE A 115 -1.24 -1.91 -4.77
C PHE A 115 -1.83 -1.97 -3.35
N ALA A 116 -1.26 -1.25 -2.39
CA ALA A 116 -1.86 -1.14 -1.06
C ALA A 116 -3.22 -0.42 -1.09
N GLY A 117 -3.31 0.68 -1.83
CA GLY A 117 -4.60 1.36 -2.03
C GLY A 117 -5.56 0.57 -2.91
N LEU A 118 -5.07 -0.06 -3.98
CA LEU A 118 -5.88 -0.93 -4.84
C LEU A 118 -6.46 -2.12 -4.07
N LEU A 119 -5.69 -2.71 -3.15
CA LEU A 119 -6.15 -3.77 -2.25
C LEU A 119 -7.35 -3.31 -1.43
N PHE A 120 -7.22 -2.15 -0.77
CA PHE A 120 -8.31 -1.63 0.07
C PHE A 120 -9.57 -1.38 -0.75
N LEU A 121 -9.46 -0.61 -1.84
CA LEU A 121 -10.63 -0.21 -2.62
C LEU A 121 -11.33 -1.42 -3.25
N SER A 122 -10.57 -2.34 -3.84
CA SER A 122 -11.16 -3.54 -4.46
C SER A 122 -11.80 -4.46 -3.42
N ALA A 123 -11.15 -4.68 -2.25
CA ALA A 123 -11.73 -5.47 -1.16
C ALA A 123 -12.98 -4.81 -0.58
N PHE A 124 -12.97 -3.47 -0.42
CA PHE A 124 -14.12 -2.71 0.05
C PHE A 124 -15.32 -2.87 -0.90
N LEU A 125 -15.11 -2.68 -2.20
CA LEU A 125 -16.17 -2.85 -3.20
C LEU A 125 -16.71 -4.29 -3.24
N LEU A 126 -15.83 -5.29 -3.21
CA LEU A 126 -16.24 -6.71 -3.16
C LEU A 126 -17.04 -7.04 -1.91
N ALA A 127 -16.75 -6.37 -0.78
CA ALA A 127 -17.47 -6.58 0.47
C ALA A 127 -18.82 -5.87 0.54
N PHE A 128 -18.91 -4.64 0.03
CA PHE A 128 -20.03 -3.74 0.34
C PHE A 128 -20.83 -3.26 -0.86
N ALA A 129 -20.30 -3.33 -2.09
CA ALA A 129 -21.07 -2.94 -3.27
C ALA A 129 -22.12 -4.00 -3.63
N GLU A 130 -23.37 -3.56 -3.67
CA GLU A 130 -24.56 -4.43 -3.78
C GLU A 130 -24.77 -4.92 -5.21
N GLU A 131 -24.59 -4.04 -6.20
CA GLU A 131 -25.01 -4.23 -7.61
C GLU A 131 -23.81 -4.40 -8.57
N LEU A 132 -22.74 -5.08 -8.14
CA LEU A 132 -21.62 -5.37 -9.05
C LEU A 132 -22.05 -6.38 -10.13
N LYS A 133 -21.87 -6.01 -11.39
CA LYS A 133 -22.00 -6.95 -12.51
C LYS A 133 -20.95 -8.06 -12.38
N PRO A 134 -21.23 -9.27 -12.90
CA PRO A 134 -20.26 -10.39 -12.82
C PRO A 134 -18.86 -10.01 -13.30
N ILE A 135 -18.75 -9.27 -14.41
CA ILE A 135 -17.46 -8.84 -14.95
C ILE A 135 -16.74 -7.85 -14.01
N GLN A 136 -17.44 -6.88 -13.41
CA GLN A 136 -16.87 -5.96 -12.44
C GLN A 136 -16.34 -6.72 -11.22
N ARG A 137 -17.12 -7.67 -10.71
CA ARG A 137 -16.74 -8.50 -9.56
C ARG A 137 -15.49 -9.34 -9.85
N VAL A 138 -15.42 -9.97 -11.01
CA VAL A 138 -14.25 -10.75 -11.44
C VAL A 138 -13.02 -9.85 -11.62
N THR A 139 -13.18 -8.68 -12.25
CA THR A 139 -12.08 -7.71 -12.44
C THR A 139 -11.57 -7.19 -11.10
N LEU A 140 -12.46 -6.80 -10.18
CA LEU A 140 -12.07 -6.37 -8.83
C LEU A 140 -11.37 -7.49 -8.04
N ALA A 141 -11.86 -8.73 -8.14
CA ALA A 141 -11.22 -9.88 -7.49
C ALA A 141 -9.83 -10.18 -8.09
N ALA A 142 -9.65 -10.02 -9.39
CA ALA A 142 -8.35 -10.14 -10.04
C ALA A 142 -7.37 -9.05 -9.60
N ILE A 143 -7.82 -7.78 -9.56
CA ILE A 143 -7.00 -6.66 -9.06
C ILE A 143 -6.64 -6.89 -7.59
N PHE A 144 -7.58 -7.35 -6.78
CA PHE A 144 -7.34 -7.67 -5.37
C PHE A 144 -6.29 -8.80 -5.22
N ALA A 145 -6.40 -9.89 -6.00
CA ALA A 145 -5.42 -10.99 -5.98
C ALA A 145 -4.02 -10.53 -6.38
N ILE A 146 -3.91 -9.73 -7.47
CA ILE A 146 -2.64 -9.14 -7.91
C ILE A 146 -2.07 -8.25 -6.80
N SER A 147 -2.90 -7.44 -6.16
CA SER A 147 -2.48 -6.56 -5.07
C SER A 147 -1.93 -7.37 -3.90
N VAL A 148 -2.61 -8.42 -3.47
CA VAL A 148 -2.13 -9.31 -2.39
C VAL A 148 -0.79 -9.95 -2.73
N ALA A 149 -0.59 -10.37 -3.98
CA ALA A 149 0.66 -11.00 -4.43
C ALA A 149 1.81 -10.00 -4.62
N ALA A 150 1.51 -8.70 -4.81
CA ALA A 150 2.51 -7.70 -5.19
C ALA A 150 3.53 -7.41 -4.09
N HIS A 151 3.16 -7.45 -2.81
CA HIS A 151 4.06 -7.16 -1.69
C HIS A 151 3.78 -8.06 -0.49
N ALA A 152 4.83 -8.52 0.20
CA ALA A 152 4.71 -9.46 1.31
C ALA A 152 3.81 -8.97 2.46
N SER A 153 3.81 -7.67 2.77
CA SER A 153 2.95 -7.08 3.80
C SER A 153 1.47 -7.09 3.44
N LEU A 154 1.11 -7.15 2.14
CA LEU A 154 -0.27 -7.00 1.71
C LEU A 154 -1.12 -8.25 1.99
N LEU A 155 -0.51 -9.42 2.10
CA LEU A 155 -1.22 -10.65 2.46
C LEU A 155 -1.77 -10.61 3.90
N PRO A 156 -0.98 -10.35 4.96
CA PRO A 156 -1.52 -10.23 6.30
C PRO A 156 -2.47 -9.03 6.44
N ILE A 157 -2.22 -7.91 5.75
CA ILE A 157 -3.13 -6.75 5.72
C ILE A 157 -4.48 -7.17 5.14
N ALA A 158 -4.51 -7.89 4.02
CA ALA A 158 -5.73 -8.39 3.40
C ALA A 158 -6.51 -9.31 4.36
N GLY A 159 -5.83 -10.26 5.00
CA GLY A 159 -6.45 -11.17 5.97
C GLY A 159 -7.11 -10.44 7.14
N LEU A 160 -6.42 -9.46 7.74
CA LEU A 160 -6.98 -8.65 8.83
C LEU A 160 -8.14 -7.77 8.34
N PHE A 161 -8.05 -7.20 7.14
CA PHE A 161 -9.13 -6.39 6.60
C PHE A 161 -10.39 -7.22 6.30
N VAL A 162 -10.26 -8.48 5.87
CA VAL A 162 -11.42 -9.39 5.74
C VAL A 162 -12.17 -9.53 7.06
N VAL A 163 -11.47 -9.67 8.17
CA VAL A 163 -12.10 -9.74 9.50
C VAL A 163 -12.89 -8.46 9.79
N VAL A 164 -12.28 -7.29 9.55
CA VAL A 164 -12.96 -5.99 9.72
C VAL A 164 -14.19 -5.88 8.81
N ALA A 165 -14.06 -6.24 7.54
CA ALA A 165 -15.16 -6.19 6.57
C ALA A 165 -16.34 -7.08 7.01
N VAL A 166 -16.07 -8.27 7.50
CA VAL A 166 -17.10 -9.18 8.03
C VAL A 166 -17.77 -8.59 9.27
N VAL A 167 -17.00 -8.07 10.23
CA VAL A 167 -17.56 -7.45 11.45
C VAL A 167 -18.43 -6.24 11.13
N LEU A 168 -17.97 -5.33 10.26
CA LEU A 168 -18.75 -4.16 9.85
C LEU A 168 -20.05 -4.57 9.15
N ARG A 169 -19.97 -5.59 8.33
CA ARG A 169 -21.11 -6.13 7.62
C ARG A 169 -22.16 -6.73 8.55
N LEU A 170 -21.74 -7.57 9.50
CA LEU A 170 -22.67 -8.18 10.49
C LEU A 170 -23.37 -7.10 11.33
N ARG A 171 -22.69 -5.98 11.62
CA ARG A 171 -23.31 -4.83 12.29
C ARG A 171 -24.34 -4.11 11.43
N GLN A 172 -24.17 -4.09 10.10
CA GLN A 172 -25.08 -3.41 9.19
C GLN A 172 -26.33 -4.24 8.87
N THR A 173 -26.21 -5.54 8.66
CA THR A 173 -27.37 -6.43 8.40
C THR A 173 -28.41 -6.35 9.52
N ASN A 174 -27.99 -6.02 10.74
CA ASN A 174 -28.88 -5.83 11.87
C ASN A 174 -29.57 -4.43 11.91
N ARG A 175 -29.16 -3.49 11.04
CA ARG A 175 -29.63 -2.10 11.09
C ARG A 175 -30.39 -1.61 9.85
N THR A 176 -30.23 -2.27 8.72
CA THR A 176 -30.82 -1.84 7.44
C THR A 176 -31.44 -3.01 6.70
N ALA A 177 -32.64 -2.79 6.10
CA ALA A 177 -33.30 -3.76 5.21
C ALA A 177 -32.66 -3.84 3.81
N ARG A 178 -31.45 -3.31 3.60
CA ARG A 178 -30.77 -3.34 2.30
C ARG A 178 -30.27 -4.75 1.96
N ALA A 179 -30.47 -5.14 0.71
CA ALA A 179 -30.07 -6.44 0.18
C ALA A 179 -28.55 -6.49 -0.10
N PHE A 180 -27.74 -6.57 0.94
CA PHE A 180 -26.29 -6.80 0.77
C PHE A 180 -26.00 -8.20 0.20
N PRO A 181 -24.88 -8.42 -0.54
CA PRO A 181 -24.44 -9.75 -0.94
C PRO A 181 -24.34 -10.69 0.29
N SER A 182 -24.65 -11.96 0.20
CA SER A 182 -24.55 -12.86 1.37
C SER A 182 -23.13 -12.90 1.96
N THR A 183 -23.01 -13.10 3.28
CA THR A 183 -21.69 -13.21 3.94
C THR A 183 -20.83 -14.31 3.32
N ARG A 184 -21.44 -15.41 2.87
CA ARG A 184 -20.74 -16.49 2.13
C ARG A 184 -20.15 -15.98 0.82
N SER A 185 -20.93 -15.21 0.05
CA SER A 185 -20.44 -14.61 -1.21
C SER A 185 -19.25 -13.68 -0.97
N VAL A 186 -19.34 -12.81 0.05
CA VAL A 186 -18.24 -11.90 0.41
C VAL A 186 -16.98 -12.67 0.82
N LEU A 187 -17.12 -13.66 1.68
CA LEU A 187 -16.00 -14.51 2.10
C LEU A 187 -15.37 -15.21 0.89
N THR A 188 -16.18 -15.73 -0.05
CA THR A 188 -15.66 -16.37 -1.26
C THR A 188 -14.87 -15.39 -2.11
N TRP A 189 -15.42 -14.19 -2.40
CA TRP A 189 -14.77 -13.19 -3.25
C TRP A 189 -13.54 -12.51 -2.63
N LEU A 190 -13.36 -12.61 -1.30
CA LEU A 190 -12.17 -12.12 -0.61
C LEU A 190 -11.17 -13.23 -0.30
N LEU A 191 -11.60 -14.39 0.21
CA LEU A 191 -10.67 -15.45 0.62
C LEU A 191 -10.08 -16.22 -0.57
N VAL A 192 -10.85 -16.49 -1.63
CA VAL A 192 -10.34 -17.20 -2.80
C VAL A 192 -9.17 -16.45 -3.45
N PRO A 193 -9.26 -15.12 -3.73
CA PRO A 193 -8.11 -14.35 -4.23
C PRO A 193 -6.90 -14.34 -3.28
N ILE A 194 -7.12 -14.23 -1.97
CA ILE A 194 -6.03 -14.29 -0.96
C ILE A 194 -5.32 -15.63 -1.03
N LEU A 195 -6.07 -16.74 -1.02
CA LEU A 195 -5.50 -18.08 -1.10
C LEU A 195 -4.77 -18.29 -2.43
N ALA A 196 -5.37 -17.88 -3.53
CA ALA A 196 -4.74 -17.97 -4.86
C ALA A 196 -3.42 -17.18 -4.92
N ALA A 197 -3.40 -15.94 -4.39
CA ALA A 197 -2.20 -15.11 -4.31
C ALA A 197 -1.11 -15.75 -3.41
N GLY A 198 -1.50 -16.33 -2.29
CA GLY A 198 -0.59 -17.02 -1.37
C GLY A 198 0.03 -18.28 -2.02
N ILE A 199 -0.79 -19.12 -2.65
CA ILE A 199 -0.33 -20.32 -3.36
C ILE A 199 0.58 -19.90 -4.53
N PHE A 200 0.19 -18.91 -5.32
CA PHE A 200 0.98 -18.38 -6.43
C PHE A 200 2.36 -17.88 -5.97
N SER A 201 2.41 -17.05 -4.93
CA SER A 201 3.67 -16.54 -4.38
C SER A 201 4.56 -17.66 -3.84
N SER A 202 4.00 -18.64 -3.12
CA SER A 202 4.74 -19.79 -2.60
C SER A 202 5.26 -20.70 -3.70
N ALA A 203 4.48 -20.91 -4.77
CA ALA A 203 4.90 -21.69 -5.93
C ALA A 203 6.07 -21.00 -6.68
N LEU A 204 6.00 -19.69 -6.87
CA LEU A 204 7.08 -18.91 -7.47
C LEU A 204 8.36 -18.96 -6.61
N ASN A 205 8.24 -18.78 -5.29
CA ASN A 205 9.38 -18.89 -4.38
C ASN A 205 10.03 -20.28 -4.47
N ARG A 206 9.23 -21.34 -4.54
CA ARG A 206 9.74 -22.71 -4.74
C ARG A 206 10.50 -22.86 -6.06
N GLN A 207 9.96 -22.32 -7.15
CA GLN A 207 10.64 -22.37 -8.46
C GLN A 207 11.95 -21.61 -8.48
N MET A 208 12.06 -20.55 -7.68
CA MET A 208 13.29 -19.76 -7.51
C MET A 208 14.27 -20.35 -6.48
N GLY A 209 14.02 -21.56 -5.97
CA GLY A 209 14.91 -22.22 -5.01
C GLY A 209 14.76 -21.77 -3.55
N LEU A 210 13.74 -20.96 -3.22
CA LEU A 210 13.52 -20.43 -1.87
C LEU A 210 12.57 -21.29 -1.01
N GLY A 211 12.20 -22.48 -1.50
CA GLY A 211 11.21 -23.35 -0.86
C GLY A 211 9.76 -22.88 -1.06
N PHE A 212 8.80 -23.70 -0.64
CA PHE A 212 7.37 -23.36 -0.69
C PHE A 212 7.00 -22.50 0.53
N ARG A 213 7.36 -21.23 0.48
CA ARG A 213 7.20 -20.24 1.57
C ARG A 213 6.54 -18.98 1.04
N LEU A 214 5.66 -18.36 1.85
CA LEU A 214 4.99 -17.09 1.50
C LEU A 214 5.97 -15.91 1.45
N SER A 215 6.83 -15.81 2.46
CA SER A 215 7.86 -14.77 2.56
C SER A 215 9.15 -15.40 3.10
N PRO A 216 10.12 -15.69 2.23
CA PRO A 216 11.38 -16.34 2.64
C PRO A 216 12.18 -15.52 3.65
N SER A 217 12.07 -14.19 3.61
CA SER A 217 12.89 -13.28 4.45
C SER A 217 12.15 -12.71 5.65
N ARG A 218 10.99 -13.27 6.03
CA ARG A 218 10.18 -12.73 7.15
C ARG A 218 10.98 -12.61 8.43
N ASN A 219 11.81 -13.62 8.74
CA ASN A 219 12.58 -13.67 9.99
C ASN A 219 13.69 -12.62 9.99
N ALA A 220 14.33 -12.34 8.85
CA ALA A 220 15.36 -11.32 8.74
C ALA A 220 14.82 -9.90 9.05
N PHE A 221 13.67 -9.52 8.50
CA PHE A 221 13.06 -8.22 8.78
C PHE A 221 12.58 -8.11 10.23
N LEU A 222 11.94 -9.16 10.75
CA LEU A 222 11.45 -9.15 12.13
C LEU A 222 12.64 -9.16 13.12
N LEU A 223 13.71 -9.90 12.85
CA LEU A 223 14.92 -9.89 13.65
C LEU A 223 15.58 -8.51 13.65
N ALA A 224 15.69 -7.88 12.46
CA ALA A 224 16.18 -6.51 12.33
C ALA A 224 15.39 -5.53 13.19
N ARG A 225 14.05 -5.66 13.15
CA ARG A 225 13.14 -4.87 13.99
C ARG A 225 13.40 -5.11 15.48
N LEU A 226 13.57 -6.37 15.90
CA LEU A 226 13.86 -6.71 17.30
C LEU A 226 15.24 -6.22 17.77
N PHE A 227 16.24 -6.11 16.88
CA PHE A 227 17.50 -5.45 17.17
C PHE A 227 17.29 -3.94 17.40
N GLY A 228 16.56 -3.27 16.51
CA GLY A 228 16.22 -1.85 16.67
C GLY A 228 15.52 -1.51 17.97
N ASP A 229 14.74 -2.46 18.54
CA ASP A 229 14.11 -2.33 19.86
C ASP A 229 15.03 -2.71 21.03
N GLY A 230 16.20 -3.27 20.77
CA GLY A 230 17.11 -3.83 21.76
C GLY A 230 16.67 -5.18 22.33
N LEU A 231 15.50 -5.73 21.91
CA LEU A 231 14.94 -6.97 22.43
C LEU A 231 15.77 -8.19 22.04
N ALA A 232 16.20 -8.27 20.78
CA ALA A 232 17.06 -9.37 20.30
C ALA A 232 18.43 -9.34 20.97
N ALA A 233 19.01 -8.15 21.19
CA ALA A 233 20.26 -8.00 21.88
C ALA A 233 20.17 -8.47 23.34
N ASP A 234 19.09 -8.12 24.05
CA ASP A 234 18.86 -8.58 25.43
C ASP A 234 18.69 -10.11 25.49
N PHE A 235 17.95 -10.68 24.52
CA PHE A 235 17.76 -12.14 24.43
C PHE A 235 19.11 -12.86 24.20
N LEU A 236 19.91 -12.40 23.25
CA LEU A 236 21.21 -13.00 22.95
C LEU A 236 22.17 -12.91 24.16
N ARG A 237 22.27 -11.76 24.82
CA ARG A 237 23.10 -11.61 26.03
C ARG A 237 22.71 -12.56 27.15
N ALA A 238 21.42 -12.89 27.28
CA ALA A 238 20.93 -13.81 28.31
C ALA A 238 21.17 -15.28 27.95
N ASN A 239 21.17 -15.65 26.66
CA ASN A 239 21.18 -17.04 26.21
C ASN A 239 22.52 -17.52 25.62
N CYS A 240 23.32 -16.64 25.02
CA CYS A 240 24.61 -17.00 24.41
C CYS A 240 25.58 -17.81 25.28
N PRO A 241 25.60 -17.68 26.61
CA PRO A 241 26.43 -18.58 27.45
C PRO A 241 26.07 -20.06 27.33
N ASN A 242 24.82 -20.36 26.92
CA ASN A 242 24.29 -21.72 26.86
C ASN A 242 23.88 -22.17 25.45
N GLU A 243 23.92 -21.26 24.45
CA GLU A 243 23.49 -21.50 23.08
C GLU A 243 24.66 -21.28 22.12
N ASP A 244 24.73 -22.08 21.07
CA ASP A 244 25.80 -22.03 20.06
C ASP A 244 25.31 -21.30 18.78
N PHE A 245 24.80 -20.07 18.95
CA PHE A 245 24.40 -19.22 17.82
C PHE A 245 25.61 -18.54 17.18
N ILE A 246 25.61 -18.39 15.86
CA ILE A 246 26.56 -17.54 15.12
C ILE A 246 26.58 -16.13 15.70
N SER A 247 25.37 -15.62 16.04
CA SER A 247 25.18 -14.30 16.64
C SER A 247 25.89 -14.13 17.98
N CYS A 248 26.26 -15.21 18.69
CA CYS A 248 26.96 -15.14 19.96
C CYS A 248 28.40 -14.65 19.82
N ALA A 249 29.03 -14.85 18.67
CA ALA A 249 30.35 -14.29 18.38
C ALA A 249 30.37 -12.76 18.32
N HIS A 250 29.21 -12.13 18.14
CA HIS A 250 29.02 -10.69 17.94
C HIS A 250 28.45 -9.94 19.14
N LEU A 251 28.46 -10.53 20.36
CA LEU A 251 27.87 -9.92 21.56
C LEU A 251 28.41 -8.52 21.89
N SER A 252 29.65 -8.20 21.50
CA SER A 252 30.27 -6.91 21.73
C SER A 252 29.82 -5.82 20.76
N ASP A 253 29.36 -6.20 19.56
CA ASP A 253 29.05 -5.33 18.43
C ASP A 253 27.71 -5.65 17.76
N LEU A 254 26.71 -6.09 18.58
CA LEU A 254 25.36 -6.34 18.12
C LEU A 254 24.72 -5.09 17.50
N PRO A 255 24.00 -5.24 16.38
CA PRO A 255 23.31 -4.12 15.72
C PRO A 255 22.37 -3.39 16.68
N GLN A 256 22.34 -2.06 16.61
CA GLN A 256 21.47 -1.22 17.41
C GLN A 256 20.32 -0.65 16.60
N THR A 257 20.40 -0.71 15.26
CA THR A 257 19.36 -0.27 14.36
C THR A 257 19.02 -1.36 13.34
N GLN A 258 17.85 -1.25 12.75
CA GLN A 258 17.39 -2.13 11.69
C GLN A 258 18.27 -2.04 10.44
N GLU A 259 18.66 -0.81 10.07
CA GLU A 259 19.55 -0.52 8.93
C GLU A 259 20.92 -1.14 9.13
N GLU A 260 21.45 -1.07 10.34
CA GLU A 260 22.74 -1.62 10.71
C GLU A 260 22.74 -3.15 10.55
N PHE A 261 21.67 -3.84 10.99
CA PHE A 261 21.52 -5.27 10.80
C PHE A 261 21.41 -5.65 9.31
N LEU A 262 20.55 -4.99 8.53
CA LEU A 262 20.22 -5.42 7.17
C LEU A 262 21.22 -4.95 6.10
N PHE A 263 21.79 -3.75 6.26
CA PHE A 263 22.44 -3.03 5.17
C PHE A 263 23.88 -2.60 5.44
N HIS A 264 24.40 -2.76 6.66
CA HIS A 264 25.78 -2.39 6.96
C HIS A 264 26.75 -3.43 6.36
N GLN A 265 27.36 -3.11 5.21
CA GLN A 265 28.30 -3.96 4.48
C GLN A 265 29.74 -3.50 4.77
N PRO A 266 30.75 -4.41 4.81
CA PRO A 266 30.73 -5.84 4.47
C PRO A 266 30.49 -6.79 5.66
N SER A 267 30.41 -6.30 6.89
CA SER A 267 30.37 -7.10 8.13
C SER A 267 29.01 -7.06 8.82
N SER A 268 27.88 -7.00 8.09
CA SER A 268 26.59 -7.09 8.76
C SER A 268 26.38 -8.51 9.29
N LEU A 269 25.94 -8.60 10.55
CA LEU A 269 25.53 -9.88 11.15
C LEU A 269 24.53 -10.63 10.25
N TYR A 270 23.67 -9.91 9.52
CA TYR A 270 22.78 -10.51 8.53
C TYR A 270 23.52 -11.23 7.40
N ALA A 271 24.68 -10.73 6.95
CA ALA A 271 25.45 -11.38 5.89
C ALA A 271 25.96 -12.77 6.33
N GLU A 272 26.30 -12.92 7.60
CA GLU A 272 26.72 -14.18 8.20
C GLU A 272 25.54 -15.12 8.46
N LEU A 273 24.39 -14.56 8.90
CA LEU A 273 23.15 -15.33 9.11
C LEU A 273 22.42 -15.71 7.82
N LYS A 274 22.88 -15.21 6.68
CA LYS A 274 22.28 -15.56 5.38
C LYS A 274 22.52 -17.04 5.07
N GLY A 275 21.43 -17.80 5.02
CA GLY A 275 21.44 -19.25 4.88
C GLY A 275 21.24 -20.00 6.21
N HIS A 276 21.19 -19.29 7.33
CA HIS A 276 20.90 -19.79 8.67
C HIS A 276 19.52 -19.32 9.14
N GLU A 277 18.50 -19.56 8.31
CA GLU A 277 17.11 -19.12 8.56
C GLU A 277 16.55 -19.70 9.88
N ASP A 278 17.00 -20.90 10.26
CA ASP A 278 16.56 -21.59 11.47
C ASP A 278 17.06 -20.86 12.72
N GLU A 279 18.31 -20.38 12.75
CA GLU A 279 18.84 -19.56 13.85
C GLU A 279 18.05 -18.23 13.95
N MET A 280 17.81 -17.55 12.82
CA MET A 280 17.01 -16.33 12.85
C MET A 280 15.59 -16.57 13.39
N GLU A 281 14.95 -17.71 13.01
CA GLU A 281 13.63 -18.08 13.52
C GLU A 281 13.66 -18.38 15.02
N GLU A 282 14.70 -19.03 15.50
CA GLU A 282 14.89 -19.37 16.92
C GLU A 282 15.10 -18.12 17.76
N ILE A 283 15.98 -17.20 17.34
CA ILE A 283 16.19 -15.91 18.02
C ILE A 283 14.90 -15.08 18.04
N VAL A 284 14.18 -14.96 16.90
CA VAL A 284 12.92 -14.22 16.83
C VAL A 284 11.88 -14.82 17.78
N SER A 285 11.65 -16.13 17.69
CA SER A 285 10.64 -16.79 18.50
C SER A 285 11.00 -16.82 19.98
N GLY A 286 12.26 -17.01 20.32
CA GLY A 286 12.80 -16.95 21.67
C GLY A 286 12.67 -15.56 22.28
N THR A 287 13.04 -14.51 21.54
CA THR A 287 12.91 -13.11 21.96
C THR A 287 11.45 -12.76 22.29
N ILE A 288 10.51 -13.10 21.40
CA ILE A 288 9.09 -12.79 21.62
C ILE A 288 8.53 -13.55 22.83
N ARG A 289 8.93 -14.81 23.02
CA ARG A 289 8.52 -15.61 24.19
C ARG A 289 9.12 -15.09 25.49
N ALA A 290 10.36 -14.64 25.47
CA ALA A 290 11.03 -14.09 26.65
C ALA A 290 10.46 -12.71 27.06
N TYR A 291 10.11 -11.87 26.07
CA TYR A 291 9.71 -10.48 26.31
C TYR A 291 8.35 -10.09 25.67
N PRO A 292 7.25 -10.87 25.86
CA PRO A 292 6.00 -10.65 25.13
C PRO A 292 5.37 -9.28 25.39
N ALA A 293 5.39 -8.81 26.63
CA ALA A 293 4.83 -7.50 26.99
C ALA A 293 5.63 -6.33 26.36
N ARG A 294 6.97 -6.43 26.34
CA ARG A 294 7.83 -5.42 25.70
C ARG A 294 7.63 -5.42 24.19
N PHE A 295 7.50 -6.58 23.54
CA PHE A 295 7.22 -6.70 22.13
C PHE A 295 5.87 -6.07 21.75
N ILE A 296 4.81 -6.32 22.52
CA ILE A 296 3.49 -5.73 22.28
C ILE A 296 3.55 -4.20 22.47
N ALA A 297 4.18 -3.72 23.54
CA ALA A 297 4.30 -2.29 23.82
C ALA A 297 5.11 -1.56 22.73
N SER A 298 6.23 -2.15 22.29
CA SER A 298 7.03 -1.64 21.20
C SER A 298 6.24 -1.62 19.90
N SER A 299 5.56 -2.71 19.53
CA SER A 299 4.73 -2.76 18.32
C SER A 299 3.60 -1.72 18.31
N ALA A 300 2.97 -1.48 19.47
CA ALA A 300 1.96 -0.44 19.61
C ALA A 300 2.54 0.97 19.42
N ARG A 301 3.68 1.25 20.04
CA ARG A 301 4.40 2.52 19.88
C ARG A 301 4.78 2.77 18.42
N GLU A 302 5.40 1.79 17.79
CA GLU A 302 5.83 1.89 16.39
C GLU A 302 4.64 2.01 15.42
N THR A 303 3.49 1.40 15.74
CA THR A 303 2.24 1.57 14.98
C THR A 303 1.78 3.04 15.02
N LEU A 304 1.84 3.69 16.17
CA LEU A 304 1.47 5.10 16.30
C LEU A 304 2.45 6.00 15.54
N LEU A 305 3.75 5.72 15.61
CA LEU A 305 4.76 6.43 14.84
C LEU A 305 4.53 6.23 13.33
N GLN A 306 4.26 5.00 12.90
CA GLN A 306 3.99 4.69 11.49
C GLN A 306 2.77 5.43 10.95
N LEU A 307 1.69 5.58 11.74
CA LEU A 307 0.51 6.36 11.36
C LEU A 307 0.84 7.84 11.10
N ALA A 308 1.86 8.37 11.74
CA ALA A 308 2.33 9.74 11.60
C ALA A 308 3.44 9.91 10.54
N SER A 309 4.04 8.82 10.08
CA SER A 309 5.12 8.82 9.09
C SER A 309 4.55 8.96 7.68
N LEU A 310 4.49 10.19 7.19
CA LEU A 310 3.84 10.61 5.95
C LEU A 310 4.77 11.54 5.18
N ARG A 311 5.48 11.02 4.19
CA ARG A 311 6.38 11.84 3.38
C ARG A 311 6.57 11.26 1.98
N THR A 312 6.06 11.98 0.97
CA THR A 312 6.29 11.69 -0.45
C THR A 312 7.78 11.86 -0.83
N GLY A 313 8.25 11.05 -1.74
CA GLY A 313 9.56 11.21 -2.36
C GLY A 313 10.71 10.60 -1.56
N ASP A 314 10.43 9.65 -0.67
CA ASP A 314 11.45 8.84 -0.01
C ASP A 314 12.35 8.11 -1.03
N GLU A 315 11.75 7.61 -2.10
CA GLU A 315 12.42 6.98 -3.25
C GLU A 315 13.44 7.89 -3.93
N ILE A 316 13.16 9.19 -4.05
CA ILE A 316 14.01 10.17 -4.76
C ILE A 316 15.23 10.55 -3.93
N ARG A 317 15.12 10.48 -2.62
CA ARG A 317 16.18 10.83 -1.66
C ARG A 317 17.15 9.69 -1.43
N SER A 318 16.81 8.47 -1.80
CA SER A 318 17.66 7.30 -1.63
C SER A 318 18.86 7.35 -2.57
N TYR A 319 20.05 7.58 -2.00
CA TYR A 319 21.29 7.75 -2.76
C TYR A 319 21.66 6.51 -3.60
N GLY A 320 21.44 5.30 -3.10
CA GLY A 320 21.77 4.06 -3.81
C GLY A 320 20.81 3.68 -4.94
N ALA A 321 19.62 4.32 -5.02
CA ALA A 321 18.60 3.98 -6.02
C ALA A 321 19.07 4.26 -7.45
N ARG A 322 19.78 5.36 -7.67
CA ARG A 322 20.25 5.80 -8.99
C ARG A 322 21.34 4.91 -9.53
N GLU A 323 22.37 4.64 -8.75
CA GLU A 323 23.53 3.82 -9.15
C GLU A 323 23.12 2.38 -9.43
N TRP A 324 22.34 1.77 -8.55
CA TRP A 324 21.86 0.41 -8.73
C TRP A 324 20.99 0.28 -9.99
N ASN A 325 20.01 1.16 -10.16
CA ASN A 325 19.09 1.11 -11.29
C ASN A 325 19.76 1.48 -12.62
N SER A 326 20.83 2.30 -12.62
CA SER A 326 21.61 2.58 -13.83
C SER A 326 22.32 1.34 -14.38
N ASN A 327 22.58 0.33 -13.56
CA ASN A 327 23.11 -0.96 -13.99
C ASN A 327 21.99 -1.93 -14.41
N VAL A 328 20.78 -1.79 -13.88
CA VAL A 328 19.67 -2.72 -14.11
C VAL A 328 18.83 -2.34 -15.32
N ILE A 329 18.51 -1.05 -15.47
CA ILE A 329 17.65 -0.57 -16.57
C ILE A 329 18.17 -0.99 -17.96
N PRO A 330 19.47 -0.81 -18.29
CA PRO A 330 19.97 -1.22 -19.60
C PRO A 330 19.91 -2.73 -19.83
N LEU A 331 19.97 -3.51 -18.74
CA LEU A 331 19.86 -4.98 -18.83
C LEU A 331 18.41 -5.40 -19.12
N VAL A 332 17.42 -4.71 -18.53
CA VAL A 332 16.00 -5.11 -18.63
C VAL A 332 15.30 -4.39 -19.77
N PHE A 333 15.53 -3.09 -19.92
CA PHE A 333 14.93 -2.19 -20.90
C PHE A 333 16.01 -1.38 -21.63
N PRO A 334 16.79 -1.99 -22.53
CA PRO A 334 17.90 -1.27 -23.20
C PRO A 334 17.42 -0.04 -23.99
N GLY A 335 16.20 -0.06 -24.54
CA GLY A 335 15.61 1.08 -25.23
C GLY A 335 15.25 2.27 -24.33
N ASP A 336 15.03 2.04 -23.04
CA ASP A 336 14.66 3.07 -22.08
C ASP A 336 15.87 3.77 -21.45
N PHE A 337 17.07 3.23 -21.59
CA PHE A 337 18.23 3.64 -20.79
C PHE A 337 18.56 5.13 -20.94
N GLN A 338 18.51 5.67 -22.15
CA GLN A 338 18.75 7.10 -22.38
C GLN A 338 17.67 7.99 -21.78
N ALA A 339 16.41 7.56 -21.83
CA ALA A 339 15.31 8.28 -21.18
C ALA A 339 15.48 8.29 -19.66
N PHE A 340 15.88 7.16 -19.06
CA PHE A 340 16.20 7.06 -17.63
C PHE A 340 17.32 8.01 -17.20
N LEU A 341 18.47 8.01 -17.90
CA LEU A 341 19.61 8.91 -17.62
C LEU A 341 19.26 10.40 -17.80
N ASN A 342 18.31 10.70 -18.70
CA ASN A 342 17.81 12.04 -18.93
C ASN A 342 16.71 12.46 -17.97
N GLY A 343 16.15 11.54 -17.20
CA GLY A 343 15.12 11.79 -16.20
C GLY A 343 15.54 12.82 -15.17
N ARG A 344 14.58 13.64 -14.71
CA ARG A 344 14.82 14.69 -13.69
C ARG A 344 15.24 14.05 -12.36
N GLU A 345 14.67 12.89 -12.01
CA GLU A 345 15.03 12.10 -10.85
C GLU A 345 16.51 11.72 -10.89
N TYR A 346 16.97 11.09 -11.97
CA TYR A 346 18.37 10.69 -12.13
C TYR A 346 19.33 11.89 -12.02
N ARG A 347 18.93 13.04 -12.56
CA ARG A 347 19.69 14.30 -12.51
C ARG A 347 19.52 15.08 -11.20
N GLY A 348 18.79 14.58 -10.20
CA GLY A 348 18.55 15.25 -8.93
C GLY A 348 17.65 16.48 -9.02
N ARG A 349 16.87 16.64 -10.11
CA ARG A 349 16.02 17.81 -10.36
C ARG A 349 14.56 17.61 -9.98
N LEU A 350 14.20 16.41 -9.49
CA LEU A 350 12.84 16.10 -9.06
C LEU A 350 12.61 16.40 -7.57
N THR A 351 13.68 16.48 -6.78
CA THR A 351 13.65 16.70 -5.33
C THR A 351 12.84 17.95 -4.91
N PRO A 352 12.96 19.14 -5.54
CA PRO A 352 12.16 20.29 -5.11
C PRO A 352 10.64 20.06 -5.21
N LEU A 353 10.19 19.35 -6.24
CA LEU A 353 8.78 19.00 -6.39
C LEU A 353 8.35 17.99 -5.32
N ALA A 354 9.20 17.01 -5.02
CA ALA A 354 8.97 16.05 -3.96
C ALA A 354 8.91 16.71 -2.56
N ASP A 355 9.71 17.74 -2.32
CA ASP A 355 9.68 18.49 -1.05
C ASP A 355 8.37 19.28 -0.88
N VAL A 356 7.84 19.84 -1.96
CA VAL A 356 6.50 20.49 -1.95
C VAL A 356 5.41 19.46 -1.68
N ALA A 357 5.42 18.30 -2.34
CA ALA A 357 4.47 17.24 -2.10
C ALA A 357 4.54 16.75 -0.65
N ALA A 358 5.74 16.46 -0.15
CA ALA A 358 5.98 16.02 1.22
C ALA A 358 5.47 17.01 2.28
N ALA A 359 5.54 18.32 2.00
CA ALA A 359 5.02 19.35 2.90
C ALA A 359 3.47 19.34 2.98
N LEU A 360 2.80 18.81 1.95
CA LEU A 360 1.34 18.72 1.90
C LEU A 360 0.79 17.45 2.52
N ASP A 361 1.56 16.34 2.55
CA ASP A 361 1.07 15.00 2.93
C ASP A 361 0.41 14.99 4.31
N ALA A 362 1.13 15.39 5.35
CA ALA A 362 0.61 15.34 6.72
C ALA A 362 -0.56 16.32 6.94
N PRO A 363 -0.50 17.61 6.52
CA PRO A 363 -1.64 18.51 6.62
C PRO A 363 -2.88 17.97 5.90
N VAL A 364 -2.75 17.52 4.66
CA VAL A 364 -3.89 17.02 3.86
C VAL A 364 -4.47 15.76 4.49
N PHE A 365 -3.64 14.82 4.92
CA PHE A 365 -4.07 13.59 5.58
C PHE A 365 -4.86 13.87 6.86
N TRP A 366 -4.28 14.63 7.80
CA TRP A 366 -4.89 14.89 9.11
C TRP A 366 -6.12 15.77 9.01
N LEU A 367 -6.10 16.83 8.19
CA LEU A 367 -7.28 17.66 7.96
C LEU A 367 -8.42 16.86 7.34
N SER A 368 -8.13 16.03 6.34
CA SER A 368 -9.14 15.15 5.75
C SER A 368 -9.73 14.20 6.80
N GLY A 369 -8.89 13.58 7.63
CA GLY A 369 -9.35 12.68 8.69
C GLY A 369 -10.25 13.37 9.71
N VAL A 370 -9.86 14.55 10.20
CA VAL A 370 -10.63 15.34 11.19
C VAL A 370 -11.97 15.77 10.59
N ILE A 371 -11.96 16.35 9.38
CA ILE A 371 -13.19 16.82 8.73
C ILE A 371 -14.13 15.65 8.46
N CYS A 372 -13.62 14.52 7.92
CA CYS A 372 -14.43 13.31 7.73
C CYS A 372 -15.03 12.79 9.05
N LEU A 373 -14.26 12.82 10.14
CA LEU A 373 -14.75 12.41 11.47
C LEU A 373 -15.89 13.31 11.98
N LEU A 374 -15.80 14.62 11.76
CA LEU A 374 -16.86 15.56 12.11
C LEU A 374 -18.10 15.34 11.27
N LEU A 375 -17.95 15.18 9.95
CA LEU A 375 -19.06 14.95 9.02
C LEU A 375 -19.73 13.58 9.25
N ALA A 376 -18.95 12.55 9.61
CA ALA A 376 -19.52 11.24 9.94
C ALA A 376 -20.47 11.25 11.14
N ARG A 377 -20.36 12.26 12.02
CA ARG A 377 -21.24 12.43 13.20
C ARG A 377 -22.56 13.13 12.89
N THR A 378 -22.64 13.86 11.77
CA THR A 378 -23.87 14.62 11.42
C THR A 378 -25.01 13.74 10.91
N GLY A 379 -24.75 12.48 10.54
CA GLY A 379 -25.73 11.58 9.96
C GLY A 379 -25.93 11.80 8.44
N GLY A 380 -26.73 10.95 7.81
CA GLY A 380 -27.12 11.14 6.39
C GLY A 380 -26.17 10.52 5.33
N PHE A 381 -24.92 10.20 5.66
CA PHE A 381 -23.90 9.75 4.71
C PHE A 381 -23.58 8.25 4.82
N GLY A 382 -24.61 7.39 4.81
CA GLY A 382 -24.47 5.95 5.14
C GLY A 382 -23.33 5.20 4.43
N ARG A 383 -23.20 5.33 3.09
CA ARG A 383 -22.13 4.66 2.32
C ARG A 383 -20.75 5.31 2.55
N ILE A 384 -20.71 6.64 2.62
CA ILE A 384 -19.46 7.38 2.85
C ILE A 384 -18.96 7.12 4.27
N ASN A 385 -19.85 7.09 5.27
CA ASN A 385 -19.49 6.74 6.65
C ASN A 385 -18.92 5.32 6.73
N LEU A 386 -19.51 4.36 6.03
CA LEU A 386 -19.01 3.00 5.96
C LEU A 386 -17.61 2.95 5.33
N PHE A 387 -17.43 3.67 4.22
CA PHE A 387 -16.13 3.80 3.56
C PHE A 387 -15.09 4.41 4.51
N PHE A 388 -15.44 5.52 5.17
CA PHE A 388 -14.55 6.22 6.11
C PHE A 388 -14.09 5.33 7.27
N TYR A 389 -15.00 4.64 7.96
CA TYR A 389 -14.62 3.75 9.06
C TYR A 389 -13.84 2.51 8.59
N SER A 390 -14.15 2.00 7.40
CA SER A 390 -13.36 0.95 6.76
C SER A 390 -11.95 1.43 6.42
N ALA A 391 -11.81 2.65 5.91
CA ALA A 391 -10.54 3.29 5.61
C ALA A 391 -9.69 3.50 6.87
N LEU A 392 -10.29 4.04 7.95
CA LEU A 392 -9.58 4.19 9.23
C LEU A 392 -9.05 2.85 9.75
N ALA A 393 -9.87 1.81 9.74
CA ALA A 393 -9.44 0.48 10.17
C ALA A 393 -8.31 -0.05 9.28
N TYR A 394 -8.40 0.15 7.97
CA TYR A 394 -7.37 -0.25 7.02
C TYR A 394 -6.03 0.50 7.23
N LEU A 395 -6.08 1.80 7.46
CA LEU A 395 -4.89 2.62 7.75
C LEU A 395 -4.17 2.14 9.01
N VAL A 396 -4.94 1.82 10.07
CA VAL A 396 -4.38 1.26 11.32
C VAL A 396 -3.79 -0.13 11.07
N ILE A 397 -4.48 -1.01 10.34
CA ILE A 397 -3.97 -2.35 10.00
C ILE A 397 -2.68 -2.24 9.18
N ASN A 398 -2.64 -1.36 8.16
CA ASN A 398 -1.45 -1.14 7.36
C ASN A 398 -0.27 -0.67 8.22
N ALA A 399 -0.48 0.32 9.07
CA ALA A 399 0.55 0.81 9.99
C ALA A 399 1.03 -0.29 10.95
N ALA A 400 0.10 -1.02 11.59
CA ALA A 400 0.42 -2.06 12.55
C ALA A 400 1.23 -3.22 11.92
N VAL A 401 0.82 -3.69 10.74
CA VAL A 401 1.54 -4.76 10.05
C VAL A 401 2.93 -4.30 9.62
N CYS A 402 3.05 -3.11 9.01
CA CYS A 402 4.34 -2.62 8.55
C CYS A 402 5.29 -2.34 9.71
N ALA A 403 4.85 -1.62 10.72
CA ALA A 403 5.66 -1.29 11.89
C ALA A 403 6.11 -2.53 12.66
N THR A 404 5.22 -3.51 12.84
CA THR A 404 5.54 -4.74 13.59
C THR A 404 6.54 -5.63 12.87
N PHE A 405 6.40 -5.79 11.54
CA PHE A 405 7.17 -6.78 10.79
C PHE A 405 8.32 -6.22 9.95
N ALA A 406 8.34 -4.90 9.68
CA ALA A 406 9.34 -4.29 8.81
C ALA A 406 9.96 -3.01 9.39
N GLY A 407 9.32 -2.35 10.36
CA GLY A 407 9.76 -1.07 10.94
C GLY A 407 8.98 0.13 10.41
N VAL A 408 9.32 1.33 10.92
CA VAL A 408 8.66 2.59 10.59
C VAL A 408 9.34 3.26 9.42
N TYR A 409 8.61 3.41 8.31
CA TYR A 409 9.07 4.09 7.09
C TYR A 409 7.96 4.92 6.49
N ASP A 410 8.27 6.13 6.02
CA ASP A 410 7.32 7.06 5.43
C ASP A 410 6.51 6.42 4.30
N ARG A 411 7.16 5.72 3.39
CA ARG A 411 6.53 5.04 2.25
C ARG A 411 5.42 4.06 2.61
N TYR A 412 5.44 3.46 3.81
CA TYR A 412 4.45 2.46 4.19
C TYR A 412 3.11 3.06 4.58
N GLN A 413 3.07 4.26 5.12
CA GLN A 413 1.79 4.90 5.42
C GLN A 413 1.34 5.79 4.26
N GLU A 414 2.29 6.42 3.59
CA GLU A 414 2.02 7.27 2.45
C GLU A 414 1.27 6.54 1.32
N ARG A 415 1.62 5.26 1.04
CA ARG A 415 0.97 4.45 0.00
C ARG A 415 -0.55 4.29 0.16
N VAL A 416 -1.11 4.64 1.33
CA VAL A 416 -2.54 4.54 1.66
C VAL A 416 -3.12 5.86 2.19
N ALA A 417 -2.32 6.89 2.42
CA ALA A 417 -2.73 8.16 3.01
C ALA A 417 -3.76 8.90 2.15
N TRP A 418 -3.68 8.81 0.83
CA TRP A 418 -4.59 9.42 -0.14
C TRP A 418 -6.05 8.95 -0.05
N ILE A 419 -6.32 7.87 0.68
CA ILE A 419 -7.67 7.32 0.88
C ILE A 419 -8.55 8.26 1.70
N LEU A 420 -8.01 8.97 2.70
CA LEU A 420 -8.78 9.94 3.47
C LEU A 420 -9.17 11.18 2.66
N PRO A 421 -8.28 11.81 1.88
CA PRO A 421 -8.66 12.84 0.91
C PRO A 421 -9.74 12.38 -0.09
N LEU A 422 -9.66 11.15 -0.61
CA LEU A 422 -10.74 10.59 -1.44
C LEU A 422 -12.07 10.56 -0.69
N CYS A 423 -12.09 10.12 0.56
CA CYS A 423 -13.29 10.12 1.38
C CYS A 423 -13.84 11.53 1.58
N LEU A 424 -12.97 12.52 1.86
CA LEU A 424 -13.36 13.91 2.01
C LEU A 424 -14.01 14.47 0.74
N THR A 425 -13.46 14.16 -0.44
CA THR A 425 -14.08 14.63 -1.70
C THR A 425 -15.52 14.14 -1.86
N ALA A 426 -15.83 12.90 -1.40
CA ALA A 426 -17.19 12.37 -1.44
C ALA A 426 -18.15 13.13 -0.51
N TYR A 427 -17.73 13.43 0.71
CA TYR A 427 -18.53 14.24 1.63
C TYR A 427 -18.80 15.62 1.06
N VAL A 428 -17.74 16.31 0.58
CA VAL A 428 -17.86 17.67 0.01
C VAL A 428 -18.81 17.68 -1.19
N TYR A 429 -18.70 16.66 -2.06
CA TYR A 429 -19.57 16.55 -3.22
C TYR A 429 -21.05 16.38 -2.82
N CYS A 430 -21.34 15.49 -1.87
CA CYS A 430 -22.71 15.27 -1.40
C CYS A 430 -23.30 16.53 -0.74
N LEU A 431 -22.52 17.24 0.08
CA LEU A 431 -22.95 18.51 0.67
C LEU A 431 -23.26 19.56 -0.39
N ALA A 432 -22.40 19.72 -1.40
CA ALA A 432 -22.61 20.67 -2.48
C ALA A 432 -23.84 20.33 -3.34
N ARG A 433 -24.09 19.05 -3.57
CA ARG A 433 -25.27 18.55 -4.29
C ARG A 433 -26.56 18.85 -3.51
N ASP A 434 -26.56 18.59 -2.21
CA ASP A 434 -27.73 18.75 -1.37
C ASP A 434 -28.05 20.25 -1.16
N TRP A 435 -27.03 21.11 -1.07
CA TRP A 435 -27.19 22.56 -1.08
C TRP A 435 -27.89 23.06 -2.35
N LYS A 436 -27.39 22.67 -3.54
CA LYS A 436 -28.04 23.08 -4.80
C LYS A 436 -29.48 22.62 -4.91
N ARG A 437 -29.80 21.44 -4.40
CA ARG A 437 -31.19 20.96 -4.37
C ARG A 437 -32.07 21.83 -3.50
N SER A 438 -31.59 22.27 -2.34
CA SER A 438 -32.37 23.13 -1.46
C SER A 438 -32.59 24.52 -2.05
N GLU A 439 -31.61 25.09 -2.76
CA GLU A 439 -31.77 26.37 -3.48
C GLU A 439 -32.86 26.28 -4.58
N VAL A 440 -32.77 25.23 -5.41
CA VAL A 440 -33.77 25.02 -6.48
C VAL A 440 -35.17 24.79 -5.92
N MET A 441 -35.32 24.07 -4.80
CA MET A 441 -36.62 23.89 -4.16
C MET A 441 -37.16 25.17 -3.57
N ALA A 442 -36.30 26.03 -2.97
CA ALA A 442 -36.72 27.32 -2.46
C ALA A 442 -37.18 28.27 -3.59
N GLU A 443 -36.47 28.29 -4.74
CA GLU A 443 -36.91 29.06 -5.92
C GLU A 443 -38.26 28.56 -6.48
N ILE A 444 -38.51 27.26 -6.49
CA ILE A 444 -39.79 26.69 -6.93
C ILE A 444 -40.94 27.09 -5.97
N GLU A 445 -40.68 27.03 -4.64
CA GLU A 445 -41.65 27.45 -3.64
C GLU A 445 -41.97 28.96 -3.73
N GLU A 446 -41.00 29.81 -4.05
CA GLU A 446 -41.22 31.24 -4.30
C GLU A 446 -42.04 31.50 -5.57
N LEU A 447 -41.83 30.67 -6.63
CA LEU A 447 -42.60 30.80 -7.90
C LEU A 447 -44.02 30.29 -7.78
N GLU A 448 -44.31 29.32 -6.88
CA GLU A 448 -45.64 28.78 -6.62
C GLU A 448 -46.42 29.56 -5.52
N ALA A 449 -45.79 30.52 -4.83
CA ALA A 449 -46.47 31.33 -3.85
C ALA A 449 -47.58 32.15 -4.54
N PRO A 450 -48.85 32.13 -4.03
CA PRO A 450 -49.93 32.90 -4.63
C PRO A 450 -49.60 34.41 -4.59
N VAL A 451 -49.72 35.04 -5.76
CA VAL A 451 -49.59 36.50 -5.85
C VAL A 451 -50.86 37.06 -5.20
N ASP A 452 -50.70 37.62 -3.99
CA ASP A 452 -51.78 38.33 -3.26
C ASP A 452 -52.24 39.64 -3.99
#